data_a08b846d583e9fb6049b68add1ef85b3
#
_entry.id   a08b846d583e9fb6049b68add1ef85b3
#
_cell.length_a   1.000
_cell.length_b   1.000
_cell.length_c   1.000
_cell.angle_alpha   90.00
_cell.angle_beta   90.00
_cell.angle_gamma   90.00
#
_symmetry.space_group_name_H-M   'P 1'
#
loop_
_entity.id
_entity.type
_entity.pdbx_description
1 polymer ?
#
loop_
_entity_poly.entity_id
_entity_poly.type
_entity_poly.pdbx_seq_one_letter_code
_entity_poly.pdbx_strand_id
1 'polypeptide(L)'
;MKHGVSTLLLALAAATPVAYAQQTGSDLNETQRLGRQVFAQSCGICHLQPSLGVKTYGPLLNKAAAAGNDEVMRAFIVNGSERMPAFKYYLKPAEIDAIIAYVRTVPVPAPDPQKQGEAR
;
A
#
# COMPACT_ATOMS: atom_id res chain seq x y z
N MET A 1 -5.41 38.55 63.23
CA MET A 1 -5.94 37.44 62.44
C MET A 1 -5.72 37.77 60.98
N LYS A 2 -4.70 37.16 60.33
CA LYS A 2 -4.37 37.39 58.92
C LYS A 2 -4.60 36.10 58.17
N HIS A 3 -5.66 36.08 57.34
CA HIS A 3 -6.00 34.94 56.52
C HIS A 3 -5.20 35.05 55.19
N GLY A 4 -4.18 34.19 55.02
CA GLY A 4 -3.45 34.03 53.77
C GLY A 4 -4.28 33.21 52.78
N VAL A 5 -4.62 33.85 51.68
CA VAL A 5 -5.27 33.17 50.56
C VAL A 5 -4.18 32.52 49.71
N SER A 6 -4.07 31.20 49.76
CA SER A 6 -3.14 30.40 48.97
C SER A 6 -3.76 30.19 47.57
N THR A 7 -3.24 30.90 46.60
CA THR A 7 -3.71 30.77 45.18
C THR A 7 -3.05 29.55 44.58
N LEU A 8 -3.82 28.49 44.38
CA LEU A 8 -3.43 27.27 43.72
C LEU A 8 -3.46 27.49 42.19
N LEU A 9 -2.29 27.65 41.58
CA LEU A 9 -2.15 27.73 40.12
C LEU A 9 -2.29 26.32 39.52
N LEU A 10 -3.43 26.06 38.93
CA LEU A 10 -3.66 24.85 38.13
C LEU A 10 -2.97 25.00 36.75
N ALA A 11 -1.83 24.34 36.57
CA ALA A 11 -1.18 24.26 35.26
C ALA A 11 -1.98 23.31 34.35
N LEU A 12 -2.69 23.88 33.38
CA LEU A 12 -3.38 23.13 32.34
C LEU A 12 -2.34 22.62 31.33
N ALA A 13 -1.97 21.35 31.43
CA ALA A 13 -1.12 20.69 30.43
C ALA A 13 -1.92 20.53 29.14
N ALA A 14 -1.61 21.33 28.14
CA ALA A 14 -2.16 21.18 26.79
C ALA A 14 -1.60 19.90 26.15
N ALA A 15 -2.38 18.83 26.15
CA ALA A 15 -2.11 17.63 25.37
C ALA A 15 -2.29 17.97 23.89
N THR A 16 -1.18 18.13 23.17
CA THR A 16 -1.20 18.24 21.71
C THR A 16 -1.60 16.88 21.13
N PRO A 17 -2.68 16.78 20.33
CA PRO A 17 -2.99 15.53 19.66
C PRO A 17 -1.88 15.28 18.63
N VAL A 18 -1.16 14.18 18.79
CA VAL A 18 -0.28 13.64 17.75
C VAL A 18 -1.22 13.19 16.62
N ALA A 19 -1.32 14.02 15.59
CA ALA A 19 -2.01 13.63 14.37
C ALA A 19 -1.20 12.50 13.73
N TYR A 20 -1.62 11.26 13.97
CA TYR A 20 -1.22 10.15 13.12
C TYR A 20 -1.76 10.48 11.74
N ALA A 21 -0.87 10.92 10.84
CA ALA A 21 -1.16 11.03 9.44
C ALA A 21 -1.49 9.61 8.94
N GLN A 22 -2.76 9.27 9.03
CA GLN A 22 -3.30 8.17 8.25
C GLN A 22 -3.08 8.59 6.81
N GLN A 23 -2.13 7.97 6.13
CA GLN A 23 -2.05 7.98 4.68
C GLN A 23 -3.30 7.24 4.15
N THR A 24 -4.42 7.86 4.39
CA THR A 24 -5.68 7.51 3.76
C THR A 24 -5.50 7.85 2.29
N GLY A 25 -5.93 6.97 1.40
CA GLY A 25 -5.81 7.10 -0.05
C GLY A 25 -6.43 8.35 -0.68
N SER A 26 -6.27 9.50 -0.03
CA SER A 26 -6.73 10.83 -0.45
C SER A 26 -5.99 11.36 -1.68
N ASP A 27 -4.76 10.89 -1.91
CA ASP A 27 -3.91 11.35 -3.01
C ASP A 27 -4.12 10.52 -4.31
N LEU A 28 -4.93 9.47 -4.26
CA LEU A 28 -5.25 8.69 -5.44
C LEU A 28 -6.38 9.33 -6.23
N ASN A 29 -6.22 9.42 -7.55
CA ASN A 29 -7.33 9.79 -8.42
C ASN A 29 -8.38 8.66 -8.51
N GLU A 30 -9.50 8.92 -9.17
CA GLU A 30 -10.62 7.98 -9.24
C GLU A 30 -10.22 6.63 -9.87
N THR A 31 -9.48 6.66 -10.98
CA THR A 31 -8.97 5.46 -11.65
C THR A 31 -8.06 4.64 -10.72
N GLN A 32 -7.17 5.29 -10.01
CA GLN A 32 -6.26 4.64 -9.06
C GLN A 32 -7.01 4.07 -7.85
N ARG A 33 -8.06 4.73 -7.38
CA ARG A 33 -8.93 4.18 -6.31
C ARG A 33 -9.68 2.94 -6.77
N LEU A 34 -10.24 2.97 -7.98
CA LEU A 34 -10.82 1.78 -8.60
C LEU A 34 -9.78 0.66 -8.70
N GLY A 35 -8.60 0.98 -9.21
CA GLY A 35 -7.49 0.02 -9.33
C GLY A 35 -7.09 -0.60 -8.00
N ARG A 36 -7.00 0.19 -6.93
CA ARG A 36 -6.73 -0.31 -5.58
C ARG A 36 -7.80 -1.30 -5.11
N GLN A 37 -9.07 -0.99 -5.35
CA GLN A 37 -10.17 -1.85 -4.95
C GLN A 37 -10.16 -3.17 -5.72
N VAL A 38 -10.04 -3.13 -7.05
CA VAL A 38 -10.01 -4.33 -7.89
C VAL A 38 -8.75 -5.16 -7.61
N PHE A 39 -7.59 -4.51 -7.39
CA PHE A 39 -6.35 -5.17 -7.00
C PHE A 39 -6.51 -5.94 -5.68
N ALA A 40 -7.08 -5.31 -4.66
CA ALA A 40 -7.29 -5.98 -3.37
C ALA A 40 -8.20 -7.20 -3.49
N GLN A 41 -9.24 -7.14 -4.32
CA GLN A 41 -10.21 -8.21 -4.52
C GLN A 41 -9.69 -9.35 -5.39
N SER A 42 -8.95 -9.05 -6.45
CA SER A 42 -8.59 -10.02 -7.49
C SER A 42 -7.12 -10.47 -7.43
N CYS A 43 -6.22 -9.63 -6.91
CA CYS A 43 -4.78 -9.87 -6.91
C CYS A 43 -4.22 -10.04 -5.49
N GLY A 44 -4.94 -9.50 -4.49
CA GLY A 44 -4.45 -9.37 -3.12
C GLY A 44 -4.08 -10.68 -2.46
N ILE A 45 -4.80 -11.76 -2.73
CA ILE A 45 -4.52 -13.09 -2.16
C ILE A 45 -3.09 -13.58 -2.45
N CYS A 46 -2.53 -13.17 -3.59
CA CYS A 46 -1.19 -13.58 -4.03
C CYS A 46 -0.14 -12.47 -3.89
N HIS A 47 -0.54 -11.20 -3.99
CA HIS A 47 0.36 -10.06 -4.15
C HIS A 47 0.37 -9.05 -3.00
N LEU A 48 -0.49 -9.20 -1.98
CA LEU A 48 -0.44 -8.40 -0.76
C LEU A 48 0.29 -9.15 0.35
N GLN A 49 1.04 -8.40 1.16
CA GLN A 49 1.71 -8.94 2.34
C GLN A 49 0.65 -9.47 3.32
N PRO A 50 0.67 -10.77 3.68
CA PRO A 50 -0.20 -11.27 4.72
C PRO A 50 0.14 -10.67 6.08
N SER A 51 -0.89 -10.42 6.92
CA SER A 51 -0.71 -9.87 8.27
C SER A 51 0.09 -10.75 9.22
N LEU A 52 0.21 -12.03 8.92
CA LEU A 52 0.94 -13.02 9.74
C LEU A 52 2.43 -13.17 9.39
N GLY A 53 3.00 -12.30 8.56
CA GLY A 53 4.42 -12.32 8.22
C GLY A 53 4.89 -13.49 7.35
N VAL A 54 3.97 -14.30 6.82
CA VAL A 54 4.31 -15.36 5.87
C VAL A 54 4.65 -14.79 4.50
N LYS A 55 5.40 -15.54 3.70
CA LYS A 55 5.75 -15.12 2.32
C LYS A 55 4.50 -15.10 1.45
N THR A 56 4.43 -14.10 0.56
CA THR A 56 3.40 -14.00 -0.48
C THR A 56 3.59 -15.10 -1.53
N TYR A 57 2.51 -15.55 -2.13
CA TYR A 57 2.57 -16.52 -3.23
C TYR A 57 3.20 -15.90 -4.49
N GLY A 58 2.83 -14.68 -4.82
CA GLY A 58 3.40 -13.87 -5.90
C GLY A 58 4.32 -12.77 -5.35
N PRO A 59 5.06 -12.07 -6.22
CA PRO A 59 5.88 -10.94 -5.81
C PRO A 59 5.01 -9.79 -5.29
N LEU A 60 5.50 -9.03 -4.31
CA LEU A 60 4.90 -7.76 -3.92
C LEU A 60 5.02 -6.78 -5.10
N LEU A 61 3.88 -6.23 -5.53
CA LEU A 61 3.85 -5.32 -6.67
C LEU A 61 4.02 -3.86 -6.23
N ASN A 62 4.80 -3.13 -7.00
CA ASN A 62 5.07 -1.71 -6.79
C ASN A 62 5.36 -1.03 -8.15
N LYS A 63 5.66 0.25 -8.15
CA LYS A 63 5.88 1.03 -9.37
C LYS A 63 6.99 0.50 -10.30
N ALA A 64 7.92 -0.32 -9.79
CA ALA A 64 8.97 -0.94 -10.60
C ALA A 64 8.57 -2.32 -11.17
N ALA A 65 7.39 -2.84 -10.83
CA ALA A 65 6.91 -4.12 -11.36
C ALA A 65 6.90 -4.13 -12.88
N ALA A 66 7.22 -5.28 -13.48
CA ALA A 66 7.41 -5.44 -14.94
C ALA A 66 8.45 -4.45 -15.52
N ALA A 67 9.52 -4.15 -14.76
CA ALA A 67 10.54 -3.16 -15.12
C ALA A 67 9.97 -1.77 -15.47
N GLY A 68 8.83 -1.40 -14.88
CA GLY A 68 8.14 -0.13 -15.19
C GLY A 68 7.36 -0.12 -16.51
N ASN A 69 7.26 -1.25 -17.19
CA ASN A 69 6.57 -1.35 -18.48
C ASN A 69 5.11 -1.78 -18.31
N ASP A 70 4.18 -0.89 -18.68
CA ASP A 70 2.73 -1.13 -18.52
C ASP A 70 2.18 -2.18 -19.48
N GLU A 71 2.72 -2.26 -20.70
CA GLU A 71 2.30 -3.26 -21.68
C GLU A 71 2.69 -4.68 -21.23
N VAL A 72 3.88 -4.83 -20.69
CA VAL A 72 4.35 -6.10 -20.11
C VAL A 72 3.48 -6.47 -18.91
N MET A 73 3.19 -5.53 -18.02
CA MET A 73 2.31 -5.78 -16.87
C MET A 73 0.90 -6.17 -17.34
N ARG A 74 0.36 -5.48 -18.33
CA ARG A 74 -0.92 -5.80 -18.95
C ARG A 74 -0.93 -7.22 -19.52
N ALA A 75 0.12 -7.60 -20.26
CA ALA A 75 0.21 -8.93 -20.85
C ALA A 75 0.15 -10.03 -19.79
N PHE A 76 0.84 -9.85 -18.64
CA PHE A 76 0.74 -10.77 -17.51
C PHE A 76 -0.66 -10.83 -16.91
N ILE A 77 -1.33 -9.70 -16.72
CA ILE A 77 -2.69 -9.68 -16.16
C ILE A 77 -3.67 -10.34 -17.12
N VAL A 78 -3.60 -10.00 -18.41
CA VAL A 78 -4.53 -10.51 -19.44
C VAL A 78 -4.36 -12.01 -19.68
N ASN A 79 -3.13 -12.47 -19.84
CA ASN A 79 -2.85 -13.83 -20.28
C ASN A 79 -2.45 -14.78 -19.17
N GLY A 80 -2.07 -14.25 -18.00
CA GLY A 80 -1.54 -15.05 -16.89
C GLY A 80 -0.15 -15.60 -17.15
N SER A 81 0.25 -16.54 -16.31
CA SER A 81 1.48 -17.34 -16.41
C SER A 81 1.23 -18.71 -15.79
N GLU A 82 2.24 -19.57 -15.69
CA GLU A 82 2.11 -20.88 -15.03
C GLU A 82 1.52 -20.80 -13.62
N ARG A 83 1.78 -19.70 -12.90
CA ARG A 83 1.39 -19.51 -11.50
C ARG A 83 0.37 -18.38 -11.27
N MET A 84 0.03 -17.64 -12.30
CA MET A 84 -0.91 -16.52 -12.24
C MET A 84 -2.06 -16.76 -13.24
N PRO A 85 -3.32 -16.73 -12.80
CA PRO A 85 -4.46 -16.93 -13.72
C PRO A 85 -4.56 -15.81 -14.74
N ALA A 86 -5.15 -16.12 -15.89
CA ALA A 86 -5.48 -15.13 -16.91
C ALA A 86 -6.77 -14.39 -16.53
N PHE A 87 -6.68 -13.07 -16.38
CA PHE A 87 -7.81 -12.25 -15.92
C PHE A 87 -8.69 -11.69 -17.06
N LYS A 88 -8.34 -11.88 -18.31
CA LYS A 88 -9.14 -11.40 -19.46
C LYS A 88 -10.60 -11.87 -19.49
N TYR A 89 -10.91 -12.95 -18.80
CA TYR A 89 -12.26 -13.50 -18.71
C TYR A 89 -13.05 -12.97 -17.50
N TYR A 90 -12.39 -12.29 -16.56
CA TYR A 90 -12.95 -11.88 -15.28
C TYR A 90 -12.95 -10.36 -15.09
N LEU A 91 -12.00 -9.66 -15.71
CA LEU A 91 -11.83 -8.22 -15.58
C LEU A 91 -12.05 -7.52 -16.94
N LYS A 92 -12.69 -6.37 -16.88
CA LYS A 92 -12.84 -5.48 -18.03
C LYS A 92 -11.49 -4.79 -18.33
N PRO A 93 -11.24 -4.40 -19.60
CA PRO A 93 -10.02 -3.66 -19.95
C PRO A 93 -9.77 -2.43 -19.06
N ALA A 94 -10.81 -1.65 -18.77
CA ALA A 94 -10.71 -0.47 -17.90
C ALA A 94 -10.31 -0.81 -16.44
N GLU A 95 -10.72 -1.97 -15.94
CA GLU A 95 -10.33 -2.44 -14.61
C GLU A 95 -8.85 -2.85 -14.59
N ILE A 96 -8.37 -3.47 -15.66
CA ILE A 96 -6.94 -3.80 -15.84
C ILE A 96 -6.11 -2.52 -15.91
N ASP A 97 -6.57 -1.51 -16.66
CA ASP A 97 -5.93 -0.18 -16.73
C ASP A 97 -5.86 0.47 -15.34
N ALA A 98 -6.95 0.39 -14.60
CA ALA A 98 -7.02 0.92 -13.25
C ALA A 98 -6.05 0.22 -12.30
N ILE A 99 -5.92 -1.11 -12.36
CA ILE A 99 -4.95 -1.88 -11.56
C ILE A 99 -3.53 -1.40 -11.87
N ILE A 100 -3.16 -1.26 -13.14
CA ILE A 100 -1.83 -0.80 -13.55
C ILE A 100 -1.59 0.60 -12.99
N ALA A 101 -2.54 1.53 -13.17
CA ALA A 101 -2.46 2.88 -12.66
C ALA A 101 -2.27 2.92 -11.13
N TYR A 102 -2.93 2.03 -10.39
CA TYR A 102 -2.75 1.90 -8.94
C TYR A 102 -1.36 1.37 -8.59
N VAL A 103 -0.92 0.27 -9.20
CA VAL A 103 0.40 -0.35 -8.90
C VAL A 103 1.53 0.65 -9.13
N ARG A 104 1.42 1.57 -10.07
CA ARG A 104 2.39 2.65 -10.31
C ARG A 104 2.46 3.69 -9.19
N THR A 105 1.45 3.76 -8.33
CA THR A 105 1.50 4.62 -7.14
C THR A 105 2.19 3.96 -5.94
N VAL A 106 2.31 2.64 -5.93
CA VAL A 106 2.91 1.90 -4.81
C VAL A 106 4.43 2.11 -4.79
N PRO A 107 5.00 2.63 -3.70
CA PRO A 107 6.45 2.87 -3.63
C PRO A 107 7.24 1.57 -3.65
N VAL A 108 8.47 1.65 -4.18
CA VAL A 108 9.45 0.55 -4.02
C VAL A 108 9.88 0.52 -2.55
N PRO A 109 9.78 -0.62 -1.85
CA PRO A 109 10.28 -0.72 -0.48
C PRO A 109 11.76 -0.36 -0.39
N ALA A 110 12.15 0.30 0.68
CA ALA A 110 13.57 0.50 0.97
C ALA A 110 14.28 -0.85 1.10
N PRO A 111 15.55 -0.96 0.68
CA PRO A 111 16.34 -2.16 0.90
C PRO A 111 16.38 -2.52 2.39
N ASP A 112 16.09 -3.78 2.71
CA ASP A 112 16.14 -4.28 4.07
C ASP A 112 17.61 -4.31 4.55
N PRO A 113 18.01 -3.53 5.56
CA PRO A 113 19.39 -3.51 6.06
C PRO A 113 19.87 -4.89 6.53
N GLN A 114 18.95 -5.75 7.00
CA GLN A 114 19.28 -7.08 7.51
C GLN A 114 19.61 -8.08 6.41
N LYS A 115 19.06 -7.91 5.20
CA LYS A 115 19.36 -8.78 4.05
C LYS A 115 20.67 -8.44 3.33
N GLN A 116 21.25 -7.26 3.59
CA GLN A 116 22.54 -6.86 3.00
C GLN A 116 23.74 -7.52 3.68
N GLY A 117 23.58 -8.08 4.89
CA GLY A 117 24.63 -8.78 5.64
C GLY A 117 24.85 -10.24 5.24
N GLU A 118 23.88 -10.89 4.58
CA GLU A 118 23.96 -12.32 4.20
C GLU A 118 24.60 -12.57 2.83
N ALA A 119 24.89 -11.53 2.05
CA ALA A 119 25.48 -11.63 0.70
C ALA A 119 27.00 -11.38 0.66
N ARG A 120 27.72 -11.54 1.82
CA ARG A 120 29.18 -11.44 1.87
C ARG A 120 29.81 -12.73 2.33
#